data_45fc0c0dac488f3caa5fd94e32f9bb8a
#
_entry.id   45fc0c0dac488f3caa5fd94e32f9bb8a
#
_cell.length_a   1.000
_cell.length_b   1.000
_cell.length_c   1.000
_cell.angle_alpha   90.00
_cell.angle_beta   90.00
_cell.angle_gamma   90.00
#
_symmetry.space_group_name_H-M   'P 1'
#
loop_
_entity.id
_entity.type
_entity.pdbx_description
1 polymer ?
#
loop_
_entity_poly.entity_id
_entity_poly.type
_entity_poly.pdbx_seq_one_letter_code
_entity_poly.pdbx_strand_id
1 'polypeptide(L)'
;MKKNLFIFTFLLGAFSLSAQAQKQEKTITVEVQNNWNQAKADAPVVINLHELHAGFKVKSAVVMEGTKEIPSQLDDLNRDRKMDELVFVTDLPAHGRKTFQVTLSSEKSAKTYPERVYADMFIVDNRKGKHQRVQAITVPGTSNIYSMVRPHGPVLESELVGYRLYFNEKQTPDIYGKFNKGLEIKESQFYPTDEQLAKGF
;
A
#
# COMPACT_ATOMS: atom_id res chain seq x y z
N MET A 1 61.60 7.16 55.00
CA MET A 1 61.40 6.44 53.71
C MET A 1 59.96 6.57 53.31
N LYS A 2 59.65 7.40 52.29
CA LYS A 2 58.28 7.58 51.72
C LYS A 2 58.15 6.65 50.54
N LYS A 3 57.18 5.69 50.57
CA LYS A 3 56.86 4.80 49.48
C LYS A 3 55.81 5.50 48.59
N ASN A 4 56.19 5.80 47.36
CA ASN A 4 55.27 6.28 46.34
C ASN A 4 54.55 5.08 45.68
N LEU A 5 53.19 5.06 45.82
CA LEU A 5 52.33 4.09 45.18
C LEU A 5 51.87 4.68 43.82
N PHE A 6 52.30 4.12 42.71
CA PHE A 6 51.81 4.46 41.37
C PHE A 6 50.57 3.59 41.06
N ILE A 7 49.40 4.23 40.91
CA ILE A 7 48.17 3.58 40.44
C ILE A 7 48.13 3.78 38.94
N PHE A 8 48.26 2.68 38.18
CA PHE A 8 48.03 2.66 36.73
C PHE A 8 46.53 2.39 36.47
N THR A 9 45.78 3.41 36.04
CA THR A 9 44.39 3.25 35.62
C THR A 9 44.36 2.83 34.14
N PHE A 10 44.00 1.57 33.88
CA PHE A 10 43.80 1.05 32.54
C PHE A 10 42.39 1.45 32.11
N LEU A 11 42.28 2.42 31.16
CA LEU A 11 41.04 2.81 30.56
C LEU A 11 40.73 1.81 29.43
N LEU A 12 39.85 0.81 29.69
CA LEU A 12 39.31 -0.07 28.66
C LEU A 12 38.28 0.72 27.82
N GLY A 13 38.70 1.22 26.67
CA GLY A 13 37.78 1.77 25.67
C GLY A 13 36.95 0.65 25.03
N ALA A 14 35.67 0.56 25.40
CA ALA A 14 34.74 -0.33 24.68
C ALA A 14 34.46 0.24 23.29
N PHE A 15 35.12 -0.29 22.28
CA PHE A 15 34.77 -0.06 20.87
C PHE A 15 33.48 -0.84 20.59
N SER A 16 32.33 -0.15 20.60
CA SER A 16 31.07 -0.69 20.09
C SER A 16 31.16 -0.74 18.56
N LEU A 17 31.51 -1.90 17.99
CA LEU A 17 31.32 -2.16 16.57
C LEU A 17 29.81 -2.22 16.30
N SER A 18 29.27 -1.12 15.80
CA SER A 18 27.93 -1.13 15.21
C SER A 18 28.03 -1.93 13.90
N ALA A 19 27.60 -3.19 13.94
CA ALA A 19 27.41 -3.99 12.72
C ALA A 19 26.23 -3.36 11.95
N GLN A 20 26.52 -2.47 11.02
CA GLN A 20 25.53 -2.00 10.05
C GLN A 20 25.16 -3.21 9.20
N ALA A 21 23.89 -3.60 9.25
CA ALA A 21 23.37 -4.66 8.38
C ALA A 21 23.64 -4.25 6.92
N GLN A 22 24.42 -5.04 6.21
CA GLN A 22 24.76 -4.76 4.83
C GLN A 22 23.51 -4.81 3.96
N LYS A 23 23.30 -3.80 3.14
CA LYS A 23 22.23 -3.76 2.13
C LYS A 23 22.30 -5.00 1.24
N GLN A 24 21.21 -5.73 1.14
CA GLN A 24 21.08 -6.88 0.25
C GLN A 24 20.15 -6.53 -0.90
N GLU A 25 20.51 -6.89 -2.12
CA GLU A 25 19.73 -6.66 -3.32
C GLU A 25 19.72 -7.90 -4.22
N LYS A 26 18.61 -8.09 -4.92
CA LYS A 26 18.46 -9.12 -5.95
C LYS A 26 17.77 -8.50 -7.15
N THR A 27 18.41 -8.56 -8.31
CA THR A 27 17.80 -8.14 -9.57
C THR A 27 17.39 -9.35 -10.39
N ILE A 28 16.17 -9.32 -10.91
CA ILE A 28 15.59 -10.33 -11.79
C ILE A 28 15.07 -9.67 -13.06
N THR A 29 14.96 -10.45 -14.13
CA THR A 29 14.28 -10.06 -15.37
C THR A 29 12.91 -10.69 -15.41
N VAL A 30 11.89 -9.88 -15.66
CA VAL A 30 10.49 -10.31 -15.77
C VAL A 30 10.01 -10.05 -17.18
N GLU A 31 9.57 -11.08 -17.90
CA GLU A 31 8.91 -10.95 -19.19
C GLU A 31 7.38 -11.03 -18.98
N VAL A 32 6.65 -10.06 -19.52
CA VAL A 32 5.19 -10.00 -19.49
C VAL A 32 4.68 -10.10 -20.92
N GLN A 33 3.78 -11.04 -21.18
CA GLN A 33 3.22 -11.28 -22.51
C GLN A 33 1.70 -11.11 -22.51
N ASN A 34 1.19 -10.42 -23.52
CA ASN A 34 -0.24 -10.37 -23.83
C ASN A 34 -0.55 -11.40 -24.93
N ASN A 35 -1.21 -12.49 -24.58
CA ASN A 35 -1.61 -13.54 -25.54
C ASN A 35 -2.90 -13.24 -26.30
N TRP A 36 -3.52 -12.09 -26.04
CA TRP A 36 -4.79 -11.71 -26.67
C TRP A 36 -4.56 -10.86 -27.92
N ASN A 37 -5.52 -10.91 -28.82
CA ASN A 37 -5.53 -10.10 -30.05
C ASN A 37 -5.94 -8.64 -29.83
N GLN A 38 -6.14 -8.21 -28.61
CA GLN A 38 -6.48 -6.84 -28.22
C GLN A 38 -5.40 -6.27 -27.32
N ALA A 39 -5.07 -5.00 -27.49
CA ALA A 39 -4.19 -4.28 -26.57
C ALA A 39 -4.86 -4.16 -25.18
N LYS A 40 -4.06 -4.19 -24.14
CA LYS A 40 -4.49 -3.98 -22.75
C LYS A 40 -3.81 -2.75 -22.20
N ALA A 41 -4.60 -1.75 -21.82
CA ALA A 41 -4.11 -0.63 -21.03
C ALA A 41 -4.14 -1.00 -19.54
N ASP A 42 -3.17 -0.48 -18.80
CA ASP A 42 -3.05 -0.67 -17.34
C ASP A 42 -3.19 -2.15 -16.91
N ALA A 43 -2.62 -3.08 -17.70
CA ALA A 43 -2.64 -4.50 -17.36
C ALA A 43 -1.88 -4.73 -16.04
N PRO A 44 -2.52 -5.33 -15.02
CA PRO A 44 -1.84 -5.62 -13.75
C PRO A 44 -0.83 -6.74 -13.92
N VAL A 45 0.36 -6.56 -13.36
CA VAL A 45 1.40 -7.57 -13.22
C VAL A 45 1.60 -7.80 -11.72
N VAL A 46 1.37 -9.04 -11.30
CA VAL A 46 1.51 -9.47 -9.90
C VAL A 46 2.63 -10.49 -9.84
N ILE A 47 3.63 -10.25 -9.01
CA ILE A 47 4.78 -11.13 -8.82
C ILE A 47 4.77 -11.64 -7.40
N ASN A 48 4.62 -12.95 -7.22
CA ASN A 48 4.72 -13.61 -5.93
C ASN A 48 6.18 -13.59 -5.45
N LEU A 49 6.45 -12.88 -4.36
CA LEU A 49 7.81 -12.72 -3.83
C LEU A 49 8.36 -14.00 -3.19
N HIS A 50 7.49 -14.88 -2.71
CA HIS A 50 7.93 -16.16 -2.13
C HIS A 50 8.59 -17.06 -3.17
N GLU A 51 8.10 -17.03 -4.41
CA GLU A 51 8.66 -17.82 -5.52
C GLU A 51 10.02 -17.29 -5.98
N LEU A 52 10.34 -16.06 -5.69
CA LEU A 52 11.60 -15.45 -6.10
C LEU A 52 12.79 -15.86 -5.23
N HIS A 53 12.58 -16.43 -4.05
CA HIS A 53 13.62 -16.86 -3.12
C HIS A 53 14.73 -15.79 -2.96
N ALA A 54 14.36 -14.60 -2.55
CA ALA A 54 15.27 -13.45 -2.45
C ALA A 54 16.46 -13.69 -1.51
N GLY A 55 16.29 -14.56 -0.49
CA GLY A 55 17.32 -14.84 0.52
C GLY A 55 17.39 -13.81 1.64
N PHE A 56 16.58 -12.77 1.56
CA PHE A 56 16.46 -11.72 2.57
C PHE A 56 15.01 -11.19 2.64
N LYS A 57 14.70 -10.45 3.70
CA LYS A 57 13.40 -9.80 3.84
C LYS A 57 13.31 -8.60 2.89
N VAL A 58 12.46 -8.69 1.86
CA VAL A 58 12.20 -7.60 0.90
C VAL A 58 11.46 -6.47 1.63
N LYS A 59 11.97 -5.23 1.50
CA LYS A 59 11.40 -4.01 2.06
C LYS A 59 11.14 -2.93 1.03
N SER A 60 11.76 -3.03 -0.14
CA SER A 60 11.48 -2.17 -1.30
C SER A 60 11.78 -2.90 -2.60
N ALA A 61 11.20 -2.40 -3.68
CA ALA A 61 11.45 -2.85 -5.04
C ALA A 61 11.51 -1.66 -5.98
N VAL A 62 12.27 -1.81 -7.07
CA VAL A 62 12.33 -0.87 -8.20
C VAL A 62 12.05 -1.67 -9.46
N VAL A 63 11.11 -1.21 -10.27
CA VAL A 63 10.75 -1.82 -11.56
C VAL A 63 11.17 -0.88 -12.69
N MET A 64 11.97 -1.37 -13.63
CA MET A 64 12.47 -0.61 -14.77
C MET A 64 12.02 -1.22 -16.09
N GLU A 65 11.45 -0.43 -17.00
CA GLU A 65 11.27 -0.74 -18.41
C GLU A 65 12.34 0.02 -19.22
N GLY A 66 13.44 -0.62 -19.56
CA GLY A 66 14.62 0.06 -20.09
C GLY A 66 15.17 1.06 -19.09
N THR A 67 15.15 2.35 -19.44
CA THR A 67 15.60 3.44 -18.55
C THR A 67 14.45 4.10 -17.77
N LYS A 68 13.20 3.69 -18.04
CA LYS A 68 12.02 4.26 -17.39
C LYS A 68 11.66 3.44 -16.16
N GLU A 69 11.55 4.11 -15.02
CA GLU A 69 11.01 3.49 -13.82
C GLU A 69 9.49 3.44 -13.87
N ILE A 70 8.94 2.28 -13.48
CA ILE A 70 7.51 2.00 -13.45
C ILE A 70 7.04 2.05 -11.99
N PRO A 71 6.00 2.84 -11.66
CA PRO A 71 5.40 2.84 -10.34
C PRO A 71 4.98 1.42 -9.93
N SER A 72 5.35 1.03 -8.71
CA SER A 72 5.07 -0.30 -8.18
C SER A 72 4.80 -0.24 -6.68
N GLN A 73 4.13 -1.26 -6.15
CA GLN A 73 3.87 -1.40 -4.72
C GLN A 73 4.21 -2.81 -4.25
N LEU A 74 4.52 -2.92 -2.96
CA LEU A 74 4.68 -4.18 -2.24
C LEU A 74 3.50 -4.36 -1.30
N ASP A 75 2.86 -5.52 -1.35
CA ASP A 75 1.71 -5.83 -0.53
C ASP A 75 2.00 -6.95 0.46
N ASP A 76 1.59 -6.74 1.72
CA ASP A 76 1.56 -7.69 2.82
C ASP A 76 0.09 -8.11 3.00
N LEU A 77 -0.30 -9.19 2.34
CA LEU A 77 -1.70 -9.62 2.25
C LEU A 77 -2.21 -10.24 3.56
N ASN A 78 -1.32 -10.90 4.30
CA ASN A 78 -1.65 -11.64 5.52
C ASN A 78 -1.35 -10.84 6.80
N ARG A 79 -0.71 -9.66 6.70
CA ARG A 79 -0.33 -8.74 7.78
C ARG A 79 0.72 -9.31 8.74
N ASP A 80 1.60 -10.17 8.24
CA ASP A 80 2.71 -10.72 9.01
C ASP A 80 3.97 -9.85 8.99
N ARG A 81 3.90 -8.68 8.32
CA ARG A 81 4.98 -7.72 8.09
C ARG A 81 6.07 -8.21 7.15
N LYS A 82 5.77 -9.21 6.33
CA LYS A 82 6.57 -9.59 5.17
C LYS A 82 5.78 -9.24 3.92
N MET A 83 6.46 -8.83 2.88
CA MET A 83 5.79 -8.56 1.61
C MET A 83 5.56 -9.86 0.88
N ASP A 84 4.31 -10.10 0.47
CA ASP A 84 3.88 -11.30 -0.24
C ASP A 84 4.01 -11.13 -1.75
N GLU A 85 3.70 -9.92 -2.26
CA GLU A 85 3.71 -9.66 -3.69
C GLU A 85 4.25 -8.27 -4.04
N LEU A 86 4.75 -8.16 -5.28
CA LEU A 86 5.08 -6.92 -5.96
C LEU A 86 4.09 -6.73 -7.09
N VAL A 87 3.44 -5.56 -7.12
CA VAL A 87 2.42 -5.22 -8.12
C VAL A 87 2.81 -3.97 -8.87
N PHE A 88 2.63 -3.98 -10.20
CA PHE A 88 2.71 -2.81 -11.06
C PHE A 88 1.75 -2.95 -12.24
N VAL A 89 1.53 -1.88 -12.99
CA VAL A 89 0.69 -1.90 -14.18
C VAL A 89 1.50 -1.50 -15.41
N THR A 90 1.13 -2.06 -16.56
CA THR A 90 1.76 -1.73 -17.86
C THR A 90 0.79 -1.86 -19.01
N ASP A 91 0.99 -1.05 -20.04
CA ASP A 91 0.26 -1.21 -21.30
C ASP A 91 0.94 -2.29 -22.15
N LEU A 92 0.13 -3.19 -22.68
CA LEU A 92 0.59 -4.29 -23.53
C LEU A 92 -0.13 -4.24 -24.88
N PRO A 93 0.59 -4.16 -26.01
CA PRO A 93 -0.03 -4.31 -27.34
C PRO A 93 -0.68 -5.69 -27.52
N ALA A 94 -1.54 -5.84 -28.50
CA ALA A 94 -2.04 -7.15 -28.93
C ALA A 94 -0.85 -8.06 -29.28
N HIS A 95 -0.84 -9.28 -28.71
CA HIS A 95 0.23 -10.26 -28.85
C HIS A 95 1.63 -9.75 -28.47
N GLY A 96 1.70 -8.61 -27.75
CA GLY A 96 2.94 -7.93 -27.39
C GLY A 96 3.63 -8.54 -26.19
N ARG A 97 4.93 -8.23 -26.08
CA ARG A 97 5.78 -8.58 -24.92
C ARG A 97 6.49 -7.35 -24.42
N LYS A 98 6.75 -7.32 -23.12
CA LYS A 98 7.60 -6.33 -22.47
C LYS A 98 8.51 -7.00 -21.46
N THR A 99 9.69 -6.45 -21.30
CA THR A 99 10.69 -6.95 -20.36
C THR A 99 10.98 -5.88 -19.32
N PHE A 100 10.97 -6.28 -18.06
CA PHE A 100 11.24 -5.41 -16.91
C PHE A 100 12.44 -5.94 -16.13
N GLN A 101 13.27 -5.02 -15.62
CA GLN A 101 14.27 -5.31 -14.60
C GLN A 101 13.66 -4.96 -13.24
N VAL A 102 13.60 -5.95 -12.35
CA VAL A 102 13.07 -5.78 -10.99
C VAL A 102 14.20 -5.95 -9.99
N THR A 103 14.52 -4.91 -9.25
CA THR A 103 15.50 -4.93 -8.17
C THR A 103 14.80 -4.92 -6.82
N LEU A 104 14.93 -6.01 -6.08
CA LEU A 104 14.44 -6.16 -4.71
C LEU A 104 15.52 -5.71 -3.72
N SER A 105 15.15 -5.06 -2.61
CA SER A 105 16.10 -4.58 -1.59
C SER A 105 15.65 -4.92 -0.17
N SER A 106 16.64 -5.20 0.69
CA SER A 106 16.43 -5.35 2.15
C SER A 106 16.27 -4.02 2.88
N GLU A 107 16.45 -2.89 2.20
CA GLU A 107 16.28 -1.56 2.75
C GLU A 107 14.95 -0.95 2.31
N LYS A 108 14.39 -0.07 3.14
CA LYS A 108 13.20 0.70 2.78
C LYS A 108 13.56 1.78 1.76
N SER A 109 12.67 2.02 0.82
CA SER A 109 12.73 3.20 -0.05
C SER A 109 11.88 4.32 0.55
N ALA A 110 12.37 5.55 0.46
CA ALA A 110 11.59 6.75 0.74
C ALA A 110 10.77 7.21 -0.48
N LYS A 111 10.92 6.53 -1.61
CA LYS A 111 10.25 6.89 -2.85
C LYS A 111 8.76 6.59 -2.76
N THR A 112 7.95 7.53 -3.20
CA THR A 112 6.50 7.41 -3.30
C THR A 112 6.06 7.67 -4.73
N TYR A 113 4.96 7.06 -5.13
CA TYR A 113 4.32 7.28 -6.42
C TYR A 113 2.95 7.90 -6.23
N PRO A 114 2.40 8.61 -7.23
CA PRO A 114 1.03 9.08 -7.18
C PRO A 114 0.06 7.91 -6.97
N GLU A 115 -0.85 8.07 -6.04
CA GLU A 115 -1.91 7.08 -5.80
C GLU A 115 -2.85 7.04 -7.00
N ARG A 116 -3.21 5.84 -7.45
CA ARG A 116 -4.17 5.59 -8.54
C ARG A 116 -5.40 4.83 -8.08
N VAL A 117 -5.36 4.36 -6.84
CA VAL A 117 -6.47 3.68 -6.16
C VAL A 117 -6.57 4.19 -4.73
N TYR A 118 -7.76 4.16 -4.19
CA TYR A 118 -8.04 4.53 -2.81
C TYR A 118 -9.06 3.57 -2.21
N ALA A 119 -8.88 3.20 -0.95
CA ALA A 119 -9.84 2.41 -0.20
C ALA A 119 -9.88 2.88 1.24
N ASP A 120 -11.08 3.00 1.80
CA ASP A 120 -11.24 3.43 3.18
C ASP A 120 -12.52 2.93 3.84
N MET A 121 -12.46 2.86 5.16
CA MET A 121 -13.59 2.62 6.05
C MET A 121 -13.31 3.29 7.40
N PHE A 122 -14.31 3.90 8.01
CA PHE A 122 -14.17 4.58 9.29
C PHE A 122 -15.16 4.04 10.32
N ILE A 123 -14.70 3.93 11.55
CA ILE A 123 -15.61 3.74 12.71
C ILE A 123 -16.06 5.10 13.20
N VAL A 124 -17.35 5.19 13.51
CA VAL A 124 -17.94 6.38 14.13
C VAL A 124 -17.62 6.37 15.62
N ASP A 125 -16.83 7.33 16.07
CA ASP A 125 -16.65 7.60 17.51
C ASP A 125 -17.62 8.70 17.95
N ASN A 126 -18.79 8.29 18.42
CA ASN A 126 -19.83 9.21 18.87
C ASN A 126 -19.41 10.07 20.08
N ARG A 127 -18.37 9.67 20.83
CA ARG A 127 -17.91 10.41 22.02
C ARG A 127 -17.07 11.62 21.67
N LYS A 128 -16.44 11.64 20.49
CA LYS A 128 -15.48 12.68 20.09
C LYS A 128 -15.85 13.38 18.79
N GLY A 129 -16.92 12.99 18.11
CA GLY A 129 -17.27 13.49 16.78
C GLY A 129 -16.19 13.21 15.73
N LYS A 130 -15.26 12.28 16.01
CA LYS A 130 -14.14 11.93 15.12
C LYS A 130 -14.38 10.57 14.50
N HIS A 131 -14.03 10.44 13.23
CA HIS A 131 -14.00 9.17 12.55
C HIS A 131 -12.58 8.57 12.65
N GLN A 132 -12.52 7.29 13.04
CA GLN A 132 -11.26 6.57 13.08
C GLN A 132 -11.18 5.64 11.87
N ARG A 133 -10.15 5.81 11.05
CA ARG A 133 -9.85 4.93 9.92
C ARG A 133 -9.54 3.52 10.42
N VAL A 134 -10.15 2.51 9.80
CA VAL A 134 -9.91 1.10 10.12
C VAL A 134 -9.80 0.27 8.85
N GLN A 135 -8.96 -0.76 8.90
CA GLN A 135 -8.82 -1.73 7.81
C GLN A 135 -9.68 -2.97 7.99
N ALA A 136 -10.15 -3.21 9.21
CA ALA A 136 -11.02 -4.32 9.56
C ALA A 136 -11.85 -3.95 10.78
N ILE A 137 -13.03 -4.53 10.88
CA ILE A 137 -13.90 -4.46 12.05
C ILE A 137 -14.41 -5.86 12.36
N THR A 138 -14.37 -6.22 13.65
CA THR A 138 -14.96 -7.46 14.15
C THR A 138 -15.97 -7.11 15.24
N VAL A 139 -17.20 -7.54 15.05
CA VAL A 139 -18.31 -7.26 15.99
C VAL A 139 -19.15 -8.53 16.20
N PRO A 140 -19.89 -8.65 17.32
CA PRO A 140 -20.87 -9.69 17.50
C PRO A 140 -21.90 -9.71 16.36
N GLY A 141 -22.37 -10.89 15.93
CA GLY A 141 -23.32 -11.03 14.82
C GLY A 141 -24.67 -10.33 14.99
N THR A 142 -25.00 -9.94 16.23
CA THR A 142 -26.19 -9.16 16.57
C THR A 142 -26.00 -7.64 16.44
N SER A 143 -24.78 -7.19 16.12
CA SER A 143 -24.48 -5.75 16.03
C SER A 143 -25.00 -5.14 14.73
N ASN A 144 -25.52 -3.91 14.83
CA ASN A 144 -25.84 -3.12 13.64
C ASN A 144 -24.58 -2.44 13.11
N ILE A 145 -23.81 -3.17 12.29
CA ILE A 145 -22.55 -2.69 11.72
C ILE A 145 -22.74 -1.49 10.78
N TYR A 146 -23.88 -1.39 10.11
CA TYR A 146 -24.24 -0.28 9.22
C TYR A 146 -24.17 1.08 9.93
N SER A 147 -24.66 1.16 11.17
CA SER A 147 -24.62 2.39 11.95
C SER A 147 -23.25 2.69 12.58
N MET A 148 -22.37 1.69 12.65
CA MET A 148 -21.06 1.79 13.31
C MET A 148 -19.98 2.32 12.37
N VAL A 149 -20.15 2.17 11.06
CA VAL A 149 -19.14 2.54 10.06
C VAL A 149 -19.61 3.68 9.15
N ARG A 150 -18.66 4.42 8.61
CA ARG A 150 -18.89 5.47 7.61
C ARG A 150 -18.00 5.23 6.40
N PRO A 151 -18.56 5.45 5.22
CA PRO A 151 -19.94 5.81 4.89
C PRO A 151 -20.86 4.57 4.78
N HIS A 152 -21.18 3.92 5.90
CA HIS A 152 -22.01 2.73 6.03
C HIS A 152 -21.40 1.41 5.54
N GLY A 153 -20.11 1.41 5.26
CA GLY A 153 -19.29 0.31 4.78
C GLY A 153 -18.02 0.86 4.15
N PRO A 154 -17.21 0.02 3.49
CA PRO A 154 -16.01 0.48 2.81
C PRO A 154 -16.33 1.22 1.50
N VAL A 155 -15.46 2.14 1.16
CA VAL A 155 -15.37 2.76 -0.15
C VAL A 155 -14.10 2.30 -0.84
N LEU A 156 -14.18 2.14 -2.16
CA LEU A 156 -13.08 1.73 -3.02
C LEU A 156 -13.12 2.60 -4.27
N GLU A 157 -11.99 3.10 -4.69
CA GLU A 157 -11.93 4.00 -5.84
C GLU A 157 -10.69 3.70 -6.68
N SER A 158 -10.87 3.66 -7.98
CA SER A 158 -9.81 3.82 -8.97
C SER A 158 -9.96 5.16 -9.68
N GLU A 159 -9.01 5.50 -10.54
CA GLU A 159 -9.14 6.70 -11.38
C GLU A 159 -10.37 6.69 -12.31
N LEU A 160 -11.01 5.55 -12.52
CA LEU A 160 -12.09 5.37 -13.52
C LEU A 160 -13.46 5.15 -12.88
N VAL A 161 -13.52 4.58 -11.68
CA VAL A 161 -14.78 4.18 -11.04
C VAL A 161 -14.60 4.15 -9.52
N GLY A 162 -15.67 4.50 -8.81
CA GLY A 162 -15.76 4.35 -7.35
C GLY A 162 -16.86 3.37 -6.96
N TYR A 163 -16.70 2.73 -5.81
CA TYR A 163 -17.67 1.84 -5.20
C TYR A 163 -17.84 2.18 -3.73
N ARG A 164 -19.06 2.00 -3.24
CA ARG A 164 -19.38 1.97 -1.82
C ARG A 164 -20.15 0.70 -1.54
N LEU A 165 -19.67 -0.13 -0.63
CA LEU A 165 -20.35 -1.35 -0.20
C LEU A 165 -21.14 -1.06 1.08
N TYR A 166 -22.44 -1.38 1.10
CA TYR A 166 -23.26 -1.20 2.29
C TYR A 166 -23.21 -2.42 3.20
N PHE A 167 -22.98 -2.21 4.48
CA PHE A 167 -23.04 -3.24 5.51
C PHE A 167 -24.44 -3.34 6.14
N ASN A 168 -25.47 -3.34 5.30
CA ASN A 168 -26.84 -3.61 5.67
C ASN A 168 -27.28 -5.02 5.26
N GLU A 169 -28.52 -5.36 5.47
CA GLU A 169 -29.10 -6.67 5.13
C GLU A 169 -29.05 -7.00 3.63
N LYS A 170 -29.04 -5.99 2.78
CA LYS A 170 -29.01 -6.14 1.32
C LYS A 170 -27.60 -6.28 0.75
N GLN A 171 -26.59 -5.77 1.47
CA GLN A 171 -25.17 -5.79 1.05
C GLN A 171 -24.96 -5.29 -0.39
N THR A 172 -25.70 -4.26 -0.77
CA THR A 172 -25.66 -3.70 -2.13
C THR A 172 -24.45 -2.79 -2.33
N PRO A 173 -23.84 -2.75 -3.54
CA PRO A 173 -22.89 -1.72 -3.91
C PRO A 173 -23.57 -0.51 -4.54
N ASP A 174 -23.07 0.70 -4.24
CA ASP A 174 -23.21 1.85 -5.12
C ASP A 174 -22.03 1.85 -6.12
N ILE A 175 -22.28 2.27 -7.33
CA ILE A 175 -21.27 2.44 -8.38
C ILE A 175 -21.27 3.91 -8.79
N TYR A 176 -20.12 4.57 -8.63
CA TYR A 176 -19.92 5.97 -8.97
C TYR A 176 -19.14 6.08 -10.27
N GLY A 177 -19.79 6.60 -11.33
CA GLY A 177 -19.10 7.02 -12.55
C GLY A 177 -18.26 8.26 -12.29
N LYS A 178 -17.23 8.43 -13.09
CA LYS A 178 -16.33 9.59 -13.04
C LYS A 178 -16.60 10.53 -14.21
N PHE A 179 -16.66 11.83 -13.94
CA PHE A 179 -16.64 12.85 -14.99
C PHE A 179 -15.22 13.05 -15.53
N ASN A 180 -14.23 12.93 -14.66
CA ASN A 180 -12.82 13.07 -15.02
C ASN A 180 -12.04 11.88 -14.45
N LYS A 181 -10.94 11.51 -15.12
CA LYS A 181 -10.01 10.50 -14.61
C LYS A 181 -9.31 11.07 -13.36
N GLY A 182 -9.42 10.38 -12.22
CA GLY A 182 -8.78 10.81 -10.98
C GLY A 182 -9.43 10.22 -9.74
N LEU A 183 -8.82 10.48 -8.56
CA LEU A 183 -9.36 10.08 -7.26
C LEU A 183 -10.17 11.25 -6.68
N GLU A 184 -11.43 11.01 -6.36
CA GLU A 184 -12.37 12.02 -5.86
C GLU A 184 -12.94 11.65 -4.49
N ILE A 185 -13.11 10.35 -4.21
CA ILE A 185 -13.71 9.86 -2.96
C ILE A 185 -12.87 10.24 -1.74
N LYS A 186 -11.55 10.23 -1.88
CA LYS A 186 -10.60 10.57 -0.79
C LYS A 186 -10.86 11.96 -0.20
N GLU A 187 -11.30 12.89 -1.03
CA GLU A 187 -11.57 14.27 -0.68
C GLU A 187 -13.07 14.59 -0.59
N SER A 188 -13.91 13.61 -0.95
CA SER A 188 -15.34 13.82 -0.99
C SER A 188 -15.94 13.84 0.42
N GLN A 189 -16.91 14.70 0.56
CA GLN A 189 -17.79 14.71 1.70
C GLN A 189 -19.05 13.91 1.33
N PHE A 190 -19.16 12.69 1.89
CA PHE A 190 -20.29 11.78 1.56
C PHE A 190 -21.67 12.30 1.93
N TYR A 191 -21.72 13.22 2.88
CA TYR A 191 -22.98 13.82 3.36
C TYR A 191 -22.81 15.32 3.39
N PRO A 192 -23.74 16.07 2.78
CA PRO A 192 -23.71 17.52 2.87
C PRO A 192 -23.86 17.99 4.33
N THR A 193 -23.22 19.10 4.66
CA THR A 193 -23.46 19.78 5.94
C THR A 193 -24.84 20.44 5.94
N ASP A 194 -25.37 20.80 7.11
CA ASP A 194 -26.63 21.52 7.23
C ASP A 194 -26.63 22.84 6.41
N GLU A 195 -25.47 23.52 6.36
CA GLU A 195 -25.31 24.73 5.54
C GLU A 195 -25.37 24.43 4.03
N GLN A 196 -24.84 23.30 3.60
CA GLN A 196 -24.89 22.87 2.22
C GLN A 196 -26.32 22.46 1.83
N LEU A 197 -26.99 21.69 2.71
CA LEU A 197 -28.40 21.35 2.53
C LEU A 197 -29.29 22.60 2.40
N ALA A 198 -29.06 23.60 3.25
CA ALA A 198 -29.77 24.88 3.18
C ALA A 198 -29.53 25.65 1.87
N LYS A 199 -28.40 25.39 1.17
CA LYS A 199 -28.05 25.95 -0.12
C LYS A 199 -28.49 25.09 -1.32
N GLY A 200 -29.17 23.98 -1.09
CA GLY A 200 -29.69 23.09 -2.13
C GLY A 200 -28.70 22.05 -2.66
N PHE A 201 -27.71 21.69 -1.88
CA PHE A 201 -26.80 20.57 -2.20
C PHE A 201 -27.47 19.23 -1.87
#